data_f2ae2dfecdf38f368376e3467edbca61
#
_entry.id   f2ae2dfecdf38f368376e3467edbca61
#
_cell.length_a   1.000
_cell.length_b   1.000
_cell.length_c   1.000
_cell.angle_alpha   90.00
_cell.angle_beta   90.00
_cell.angle_gamma   90.00
#
_symmetry.space_group_name_H-M   'P 1'
#
loop_
_entity.id
_entity.type
_entity.pdbx_description
1 polymer ?
#
loop_
_entity_poly.entity_id
_entity_poly.type
_entity_poly.pdbx_seq_one_letter_code
_entity_poly.pdbx_strand_id
1 'polypeptide(L)'
;MEMNLQLHHVVSDITGVTGMRIIRAIVAGERDLDMLASHRDVRCRASVETIKAALNGNDRPEHIFALTQSLELYDFYQGKMLECDRHLEAMLAELGADQDHDPARLPRVRTKTRQVNTPSFDVRAALFGVLGVDLTQIHGMGPSLSLKLVGECGADLRAWPSAKYFTSWLCLAPGNKISGGKVLSSRTRRSSSRAAALLRLAAVTEVVAEIRTSV
;
A
#
# COMPACT_ATOMS: atom_id res chain seq x y z
N MET A 1 23.74 -9.56 12.27
CA MET A 1 22.59 -9.34 13.17
C MET A 1 23.10 -9.29 14.58
N GLU A 2 23.00 -8.16 15.24
CA GLU A 2 23.69 -7.92 16.49
C GLU A 2 23.11 -8.70 17.67
N MET A 3 21.79 -8.86 17.77
CA MET A 3 21.12 -9.63 18.82
C MET A 3 21.02 -11.14 18.52
N ASN A 4 21.37 -11.59 17.34
CA ASN A 4 21.15 -12.95 16.85
C ASN A 4 19.69 -13.47 16.98
N LEU A 5 18.73 -12.57 17.13
CA LEU A 5 17.31 -12.93 17.14
C LEU A 5 16.84 -13.22 15.72
N GLN A 6 16.20 -14.38 15.53
CA GLN A 6 15.73 -14.84 14.21
C GLN A 6 14.21 -14.72 14.06
N LEU A 7 13.58 -13.84 14.84
CA LEU A 7 12.14 -13.63 14.83
C LEU A 7 11.56 -13.38 13.44
N HIS A 8 12.29 -12.64 12.58
CA HIS A 8 11.90 -12.35 11.19
C HIS A 8 11.82 -13.59 10.28
N HIS A 9 12.38 -14.73 10.67
CA HIS A 9 12.25 -15.99 9.94
C HIS A 9 10.99 -16.77 10.32
N VAL A 10 10.45 -16.53 11.50
CA VAL A 10 9.32 -17.29 12.05
C VAL A 10 8.01 -16.54 12.05
N VAL A 11 8.03 -15.22 11.93
CA VAL A 11 6.84 -14.38 11.71
C VAL A 11 6.83 -13.85 10.28
N SER A 12 5.66 -13.81 9.66
CA SER A 12 5.51 -13.31 8.28
C SER A 12 5.82 -11.81 8.15
N ASP A 13 5.64 -11.06 9.23
CA ASP A 13 5.90 -9.64 9.33
C ASP A 13 6.30 -9.29 10.76
N ILE A 14 7.53 -8.79 10.93
CA ILE A 14 8.06 -8.41 12.24
C ILE A 14 7.33 -7.19 12.82
N THR A 15 6.77 -6.34 11.97
CA THR A 15 5.94 -5.19 12.35
C THR A 15 4.46 -5.57 12.55
N GLY A 16 4.12 -6.84 12.35
CA GLY A 16 2.80 -7.37 12.63
C GLY A 16 2.53 -7.56 14.14
N VAL A 17 1.31 -7.99 14.46
CA VAL A 17 0.82 -8.07 15.86
C VAL A 17 1.74 -8.88 16.75
N THR A 18 2.16 -10.08 16.32
CA THR A 18 3.05 -10.95 17.12
C THR A 18 4.43 -10.31 17.28
N GLY A 19 5.05 -9.87 16.18
CA GLY A 19 6.38 -9.28 16.20
C GLY A 19 6.46 -8.05 17.10
N MET A 20 5.54 -7.10 16.93
CA MET A 20 5.53 -5.87 17.73
C MET A 20 5.24 -6.10 19.20
N ARG A 21 4.38 -7.06 19.57
CA ARG A 21 4.17 -7.42 20.99
C ARG A 21 5.44 -7.96 21.62
N ILE A 22 6.14 -8.86 20.93
CA ILE A 22 7.40 -9.45 21.41
C ILE A 22 8.48 -8.38 21.53
N ILE A 23 8.67 -7.53 20.50
CA ILE A 23 9.68 -6.46 20.51
C ILE A 23 9.42 -5.50 21.68
N ARG A 24 8.16 -5.09 21.90
CA ARG A 24 7.81 -4.20 23.02
C ARG A 24 8.06 -4.86 24.38
N ALA A 25 7.78 -6.15 24.53
CA ALA A 25 8.06 -6.88 25.76
C ALA A 25 9.58 -6.97 26.01
N ILE A 26 10.39 -7.23 24.97
CA ILE A 26 11.86 -7.23 25.09
C ILE A 26 12.37 -5.86 25.53
N VAL A 27 11.90 -4.78 24.93
CA VAL A 27 12.29 -3.41 25.31
C VAL A 27 11.83 -3.07 26.73
N ALA A 28 10.67 -3.58 27.15
CA ALA A 28 10.16 -3.43 28.53
C ALA A 28 10.93 -4.25 29.56
N GLY A 29 11.91 -5.07 29.15
CA GLY A 29 12.77 -5.85 30.05
C GLY A 29 12.38 -7.31 30.20
N GLU A 30 11.37 -7.81 29.48
CA GLU A 30 11.01 -9.23 29.49
C GLU A 30 12.11 -10.07 28.83
N ARG A 31 12.50 -11.19 29.47
CA ARG A 31 13.53 -12.11 29.01
C ARG A 31 13.09 -13.56 29.05
N ASP A 32 11.97 -13.84 29.72
CA ASP A 32 11.41 -15.19 29.73
C ASP A 32 10.86 -15.54 28.35
N LEU A 33 11.46 -16.56 27.73
CA LEU A 33 11.10 -17.04 26.40
C LEU A 33 9.65 -17.56 26.34
N ASP A 34 9.12 -18.10 27.44
CA ASP A 34 7.73 -18.54 27.53
C ASP A 34 6.77 -17.35 27.49
N MET A 35 7.08 -16.33 28.27
CA MET A 35 6.31 -15.09 28.29
C MET A 35 6.37 -14.37 26.94
N LEU A 36 7.55 -14.26 26.34
CA LEU A 36 7.72 -13.65 25.02
C LEU A 36 6.95 -14.41 23.94
N ALA A 37 7.02 -15.75 23.93
CA ALA A 37 6.30 -16.57 22.96
C ALA A 37 4.78 -16.58 23.19
N SER A 38 4.29 -16.31 24.42
CA SER A 38 2.86 -16.19 24.74
C SER A 38 2.18 -15.01 24.00
N HIS A 39 2.95 -14.00 23.55
CA HIS A 39 2.45 -12.90 22.74
C HIS A 39 2.07 -13.29 21.31
N ARG A 40 2.22 -14.57 20.94
CA ARG A 40 1.82 -15.12 19.65
C ARG A 40 0.34 -14.85 19.37
N ASP A 41 0.03 -14.23 18.23
CA ASP A 41 -1.35 -14.10 17.75
C ASP A 41 -1.86 -15.45 17.23
N VAL A 42 -3.14 -15.71 17.37
CA VAL A 42 -3.80 -16.96 16.93
C VAL A 42 -3.59 -17.23 15.43
N ARG A 43 -3.45 -16.18 14.63
CA ARG A 43 -3.22 -16.26 13.18
C ARG A 43 -1.74 -16.50 12.80
N CYS A 44 -0.83 -16.49 13.78
CA CYS A 44 0.58 -16.76 13.53
C CYS A 44 0.75 -18.27 13.22
N ARG A 45 1.40 -18.57 12.09
CA ARG A 45 1.61 -19.98 11.65
C ARG A 45 2.68 -20.71 12.44
N ALA A 46 3.69 -19.98 12.94
CA ALA A 46 4.76 -20.58 13.73
C ALA A 46 4.23 -21.10 15.07
N SER A 47 4.76 -22.22 15.55
CA SER A 47 4.45 -22.73 16.88
C SER A 47 5.12 -21.92 17.98
N VAL A 48 4.67 -22.07 19.21
CA VAL A 48 5.27 -21.43 20.38
C VAL A 48 6.74 -21.86 20.51
N GLU A 49 7.04 -23.13 20.33
CA GLU A 49 8.39 -23.69 20.42
C GLU A 49 9.31 -23.12 19.34
N THR A 50 8.80 -22.95 18.12
CA THR A 50 9.55 -22.33 17.02
C THR A 50 9.87 -20.87 17.32
N ILE A 51 8.92 -20.12 17.88
CA ILE A 51 9.14 -18.72 18.29
C ILE A 51 10.15 -18.66 19.43
N LYS A 52 10.06 -19.52 20.45
CA LYS A 52 11.04 -19.59 21.55
C LYS A 52 12.45 -19.85 21.04
N ALA A 53 12.61 -20.82 20.12
CA ALA A 53 13.92 -21.11 19.52
C ALA A 53 14.49 -19.92 18.77
N ALA A 54 13.65 -19.15 18.07
CA ALA A 54 14.05 -17.95 17.33
C ALA A 54 14.37 -16.72 18.21
N LEU A 55 13.92 -16.74 19.48
CA LEU A 55 14.16 -15.69 20.48
C LEU A 55 15.40 -15.96 21.33
N ASN A 56 16.05 -17.09 21.15
CA ASN A 56 17.31 -17.39 21.85
C ASN A 56 18.45 -16.57 21.23
N GLY A 57 18.76 -15.45 21.83
CA GLY A 57 19.70 -14.48 21.31
C GLY A 57 20.58 -13.82 22.37
N ASN A 58 21.08 -12.65 22.08
CA ASN A 58 22.00 -11.89 22.92
C ASN A 58 21.36 -10.57 23.34
N ASP A 59 21.00 -10.46 24.63
CA ASP A 59 20.30 -9.32 25.22
C ASP A 59 21.27 -8.30 25.85
N ARG A 60 22.41 -8.05 25.19
CA ARG A 60 23.38 -7.05 25.67
C ARG A 60 22.73 -5.66 25.74
N PRO A 61 23.07 -4.83 26.76
CA PRO A 61 22.46 -3.51 26.94
C PRO A 61 22.54 -2.61 25.72
N GLU A 62 23.64 -2.64 24.96
CA GLU A 62 23.83 -1.86 23.75
C GLU A 62 22.85 -2.27 22.62
N HIS A 63 22.52 -3.56 22.52
CA HIS A 63 21.56 -4.05 21.53
C HIS A 63 20.13 -3.66 21.91
N ILE A 64 19.80 -3.77 23.20
CA ILE A 64 18.50 -3.32 23.72
C ILE A 64 18.33 -1.81 23.51
N PHE A 65 19.37 -1.02 23.76
CA PHE A 65 19.36 0.41 23.49
C PHE A 65 19.06 0.70 22.00
N ALA A 66 19.77 0.06 21.07
CA ALA A 66 19.56 0.23 19.64
C ALA A 66 18.14 -0.20 19.21
N LEU A 67 17.62 -1.29 19.78
CA LEU A 67 16.25 -1.75 19.53
C LEU A 67 15.21 -0.74 20.03
N THR A 68 15.43 -0.17 21.23
CA THR A 68 14.56 0.86 21.82
C THR A 68 14.50 2.09 20.90
N GLN A 69 15.66 2.60 20.46
CA GLN A 69 15.72 3.74 19.55
C GLN A 69 14.98 3.46 18.23
N SER A 70 15.12 2.24 17.69
CA SER A 70 14.45 1.83 16.46
C SER A 70 12.92 1.75 16.65
N LEU A 71 12.46 1.27 17.80
CA LEU A 71 11.05 1.18 18.15
C LEU A 71 10.43 2.58 18.32
N GLU A 72 11.12 3.49 19.02
CA GLU A 72 10.67 4.87 19.19
C GLU A 72 10.54 5.61 17.87
N LEU A 73 11.51 5.45 16.96
CA LEU A 73 11.44 6.00 15.60
C LEU A 73 10.28 5.39 14.80
N TYR A 74 10.06 4.09 14.91
CA TYR A 74 8.93 3.44 14.28
C TYR A 74 7.61 4.03 14.76
N ASP A 75 7.41 4.14 16.09
CA ASP A 75 6.19 4.70 16.67
C ASP A 75 6.00 6.17 16.29
N PHE A 76 7.08 6.96 16.26
CA PHE A 76 7.04 8.34 15.80
C PHE A 76 6.53 8.43 14.35
N TYR A 77 7.10 7.63 13.44
CA TYR A 77 6.67 7.65 12.04
C TYR A 77 5.24 7.13 11.86
N GLN A 78 4.83 6.11 12.62
CA GLN A 78 3.43 5.66 12.62
C GLN A 78 2.48 6.79 13.04
N GLY A 79 2.83 7.54 14.08
CA GLY A 79 2.08 8.73 14.51
C GLY A 79 1.99 9.78 13.38
N LYS A 80 3.10 10.08 12.71
CA LYS A 80 3.11 11.03 11.58
C LYS A 80 2.31 10.55 10.38
N MET A 81 2.32 9.27 10.08
CA MET A 81 1.47 8.71 9.02
C MET A 81 -0.01 8.89 9.35
N LEU A 82 -0.44 8.63 10.60
CA LEU A 82 -1.82 8.85 11.02
C LEU A 82 -2.24 10.32 10.96
N GLU A 83 -1.35 11.26 11.28
CA GLU A 83 -1.60 12.69 11.09
C GLU A 83 -1.81 13.03 9.62
N CYS A 84 -0.95 12.54 8.72
CA CYS A 84 -1.10 12.72 7.28
C CYS A 84 -2.42 12.14 6.76
N ASP A 85 -2.79 10.94 7.22
CA ASP A 85 -4.04 10.28 6.83
C ASP A 85 -5.27 11.13 7.21
N ARG A 86 -5.29 11.68 8.44
CA ARG A 86 -6.38 12.58 8.88
C ARG A 86 -6.47 13.84 8.03
N HIS A 87 -5.32 14.44 7.68
CA HIS A 87 -5.31 15.61 6.80
C HIS A 87 -5.81 15.27 5.40
N LEU A 88 -5.39 14.13 4.83
CA LEU A 88 -5.87 13.67 3.53
C LEU A 88 -7.38 13.40 3.54
N GLU A 89 -7.88 12.76 4.59
CA GLU A 89 -9.32 12.50 4.74
C GLU A 89 -10.11 13.81 4.79
N ALA A 90 -9.66 14.78 5.60
CA ALA A 90 -10.30 16.10 5.70
C ALA A 90 -10.29 16.86 4.37
N MET A 91 -9.16 16.88 3.66
CA MET A 91 -9.06 17.51 2.34
C MET A 91 -9.97 16.85 1.30
N LEU A 92 -10.07 15.53 1.29
CA LEU A 92 -10.98 14.81 0.38
C LEU A 92 -12.44 15.09 0.72
N ALA A 93 -12.79 15.19 2.02
CA ALA A 93 -14.13 15.56 2.46
C ALA A 93 -14.49 16.99 2.01
N GLU A 94 -13.55 17.93 2.13
CA GLU A 94 -13.73 19.31 1.66
C GLU A 94 -13.92 19.38 0.14
N LEU A 95 -13.09 18.65 -0.63
CA LEU A 95 -13.21 18.56 -2.08
C LEU A 95 -14.50 17.91 -2.55
N GLY A 96 -15.06 17.00 -1.76
CA GLY A 96 -16.32 16.33 -2.05
C GLY A 96 -17.56 17.09 -1.57
N ALA A 97 -17.40 18.12 -0.72
CA ALA A 97 -18.54 18.81 -0.08
C ALA A 97 -19.50 19.48 -1.08
N ASP A 98 -18.95 19.98 -2.19
CA ASP A 98 -19.74 20.65 -3.24
C ASP A 98 -20.22 19.67 -4.34
N GLN A 99 -19.94 18.36 -4.17
CA GLN A 99 -20.32 17.35 -5.16
C GLN A 99 -21.56 16.61 -4.68
N ASP A 100 -22.60 16.56 -5.52
CA ASP A 100 -23.84 15.83 -5.26
C ASP A 100 -23.70 14.34 -5.62
N HIS A 101 -22.78 13.65 -4.93
CA HIS A 101 -22.55 12.22 -5.14
C HIS A 101 -23.16 11.41 -3.98
N ASP A 102 -24.25 10.69 -4.30
CA ASP A 102 -24.95 9.83 -3.32
C ASP A 102 -24.06 8.65 -2.89
N PRO A 103 -23.66 8.56 -1.62
CA PRO A 103 -22.84 7.45 -1.11
C PRO A 103 -23.48 6.07 -1.30
N ALA A 104 -24.81 6.00 -1.39
CA ALA A 104 -25.53 4.74 -1.61
C ALA A 104 -25.27 4.13 -3.01
N ARG A 105 -24.76 4.94 -3.94
CA ARG A 105 -24.35 4.49 -5.27
C ARG A 105 -22.98 3.86 -5.32
N LEU A 106 -22.22 3.87 -4.22
CA LEU A 106 -20.91 3.23 -4.16
C LEU A 106 -21.05 1.71 -4.42
N PRO A 107 -20.43 1.14 -5.47
CA PRO A 107 -20.59 -0.26 -5.83
C PRO A 107 -20.13 -1.22 -4.71
N ARG A 108 -20.41 -2.50 -4.80
CA ARG A 108 -19.85 -3.48 -3.87
C ARG A 108 -18.33 -3.60 -4.04
N VAL A 109 -17.63 -3.82 -2.92
CA VAL A 109 -16.17 -4.04 -2.94
C VAL A 109 -15.85 -5.26 -3.81
N ARG A 110 -15.03 -5.07 -4.84
CA ARG A 110 -14.62 -6.14 -5.76
C ARG A 110 -13.56 -7.06 -5.13
N THR A 111 -12.61 -6.48 -4.40
CA THR A 111 -11.50 -7.20 -3.79
C THR A 111 -11.38 -6.84 -2.32
N LYS A 112 -11.42 -7.85 -1.44
CA LYS A 112 -11.31 -7.66 0.02
C LYS A 112 -9.87 -7.71 0.54
N THR A 113 -8.87 -7.70 -0.34
CA THR A 113 -7.46 -7.78 0.08
C THR A 113 -7.03 -6.47 0.75
N ARG A 114 -6.65 -6.56 2.02
CA ARG A 114 -6.04 -5.45 2.73
C ARG A 114 -4.61 -5.29 2.26
N GLN A 115 -4.30 -4.12 1.71
CA GLN A 115 -2.92 -3.77 1.34
C GLN A 115 -2.15 -3.29 2.57
N VAL A 116 -0.88 -3.67 2.65
CA VAL A 116 0.05 -3.10 3.62
C VAL A 116 0.24 -1.62 3.30
N ASN A 117 0.30 -0.77 4.31
CA ASN A 117 0.42 0.70 4.17
C ASN A 117 -0.79 1.37 3.46
N THR A 118 -1.97 0.80 3.59
CA THR A 118 -3.21 1.50 3.22
C THR A 118 -3.49 2.60 4.24
N PRO A 119 -3.92 3.80 3.82
CA PRO A 119 -4.37 4.83 4.75
C PRO A 119 -5.39 4.34 5.77
N SER A 120 -5.44 4.98 6.94
CA SER A 120 -6.25 4.55 8.09
C SER A 120 -7.75 4.82 7.92
N PHE A 121 -8.16 5.56 6.87
CA PHE A 121 -9.53 5.91 6.55
C PHE A 121 -10.05 5.18 5.30
N ASP A 122 -11.35 5.25 5.03
CA ASP A 122 -11.94 4.67 3.82
C ASP A 122 -11.67 5.55 2.58
N VAL A 123 -10.48 5.36 2.00
CA VAL A 123 -10.04 6.04 0.77
C VAL A 123 -11.02 5.86 -0.37
N ARG A 124 -11.67 4.69 -0.48
CA ARG A 124 -12.58 4.38 -1.56
C ARG A 124 -13.84 5.23 -1.49
N ALA A 125 -14.46 5.30 -0.29
CA ALA A 125 -15.61 6.14 -0.06
C ALA A 125 -15.29 7.63 -0.22
N ALA A 126 -14.15 8.07 0.32
CA ALA A 126 -13.69 9.45 0.19
C ALA A 126 -13.48 9.87 -1.27
N LEU A 127 -12.80 9.03 -2.08
CA LEU A 127 -12.60 9.31 -3.50
C LEU A 127 -13.91 9.27 -4.30
N PHE A 128 -14.83 8.37 -3.95
CA PHE A 128 -16.15 8.33 -4.59
C PHE A 128 -16.92 9.63 -4.34
N GLY A 129 -16.87 10.17 -3.12
CA GLY A 129 -17.45 11.48 -2.80
C GLY A 129 -16.91 12.61 -3.67
N VAL A 130 -15.63 12.59 -4.05
CA VAL A 130 -15.01 13.61 -4.91
C VAL A 130 -15.29 13.38 -6.38
N LEU A 131 -15.24 12.13 -6.85
CA LEU A 131 -15.22 11.79 -8.29
C LEU A 131 -16.57 11.33 -8.85
N GLY A 132 -17.48 10.85 -7.99
CA GLY A 132 -18.73 10.18 -8.39
C GLY A 132 -18.54 8.81 -9.03
N VAL A 133 -17.30 8.33 -9.14
CA VAL A 133 -16.95 7.01 -9.71
C VAL A 133 -16.01 6.26 -8.80
N ASP A 134 -16.17 4.93 -8.74
CA ASP A 134 -15.32 4.06 -7.97
C ASP A 134 -14.18 3.51 -8.83
N LEU A 135 -13.01 4.11 -8.74
CA LEU A 135 -11.82 3.70 -9.49
C LEU A 135 -11.36 2.28 -9.12
N THR A 136 -11.74 1.77 -7.94
CA THR A 136 -11.36 0.40 -7.53
C THR A 136 -12.12 -0.69 -8.27
N GLN A 137 -13.12 -0.34 -9.07
CA GLN A 137 -13.78 -1.26 -10.00
C GLN A 137 -12.90 -1.60 -11.22
N ILE A 138 -11.91 -0.77 -11.51
CA ILE A 138 -10.91 -1.03 -12.55
C ILE A 138 -9.92 -2.09 -12.03
N HIS A 139 -9.65 -3.12 -12.81
CA HIS A 139 -8.72 -4.17 -12.43
C HIS A 139 -7.32 -3.59 -12.17
N GLY A 140 -6.64 -4.05 -11.13
CA GLY A 140 -5.33 -3.53 -10.75
C GLY A 140 -5.34 -2.18 -10.01
N MET A 141 -6.48 -1.50 -9.93
CA MET A 141 -6.63 -0.22 -9.22
C MET A 141 -7.13 -0.45 -7.78
N GLY A 142 -6.21 -0.56 -6.83
CA GLY A 142 -6.58 -0.57 -5.41
C GLY A 142 -6.76 0.85 -4.84
N PRO A 143 -7.32 0.98 -3.60
CA PRO A 143 -7.57 2.29 -2.99
C PRO A 143 -6.33 3.20 -2.92
N SER A 144 -5.19 2.67 -2.49
CA SER A 144 -3.93 3.43 -2.39
C SER A 144 -3.42 3.90 -3.75
N LEU A 145 -3.59 3.08 -4.80
CA LEU A 145 -3.16 3.46 -6.15
C LEU A 145 -4.09 4.51 -6.75
N SER A 146 -5.40 4.37 -6.51
CA SER A 146 -6.41 5.36 -6.89
C SER A 146 -6.15 6.72 -6.24
N LEU A 147 -5.86 6.74 -4.93
CA LEU A 147 -5.51 7.96 -4.21
C LEU A 147 -4.27 8.66 -4.81
N LYS A 148 -3.22 7.88 -5.07
CA LYS A 148 -2.00 8.41 -5.70
C LYS A 148 -2.26 8.95 -7.10
N LEU A 149 -3.08 8.26 -7.89
CA LEU A 149 -3.42 8.69 -9.24
C LEU A 149 -4.19 10.02 -9.22
N VAL A 150 -5.18 10.15 -8.33
CA VAL A 150 -5.94 11.40 -8.17
C VAL A 150 -5.05 12.52 -7.65
N GLY A 151 -4.12 12.23 -6.73
CA GLY A 151 -3.13 13.21 -6.26
C GLY A 151 -2.19 13.73 -7.36
N GLU A 152 -1.90 12.91 -8.38
CA GLU A 152 -1.04 13.31 -9.52
C GLU A 152 -1.81 13.99 -10.66
N CYS A 153 -3.06 13.60 -10.91
CA CYS A 153 -3.85 14.08 -12.03
C CYS A 153 -4.89 15.15 -11.64
N GLY A 154 -5.23 15.25 -10.36
CA GLY A 154 -6.37 16.01 -9.88
C GLY A 154 -7.69 15.27 -10.10
N ALA A 155 -8.78 15.87 -9.61
CA ALA A 155 -10.15 15.38 -9.78
C ALA A 155 -10.81 15.93 -11.07
N ASP A 156 -10.36 17.08 -11.57
CA ASP A 156 -10.89 17.72 -12.76
C ASP A 156 -10.13 17.28 -14.02
N LEU A 157 -10.78 16.45 -14.82
CA LEU A 157 -10.21 15.95 -16.09
C LEU A 157 -10.63 16.74 -17.32
N ARG A 158 -11.31 17.89 -17.18
CA ARG A 158 -11.78 18.73 -18.31
C ARG A 158 -10.66 19.28 -19.18
N ALA A 159 -9.43 19.34 -18.67
CA ALA A 159 -8.24 19.70 -19.45
C ALA A 159 -7.96 18.71 -20.60
N TRP A 160 -8.49 17.49 -20.51
CA TRP A 160 -8.32 16.47 -21.54
C TRP A 160 -9.66 16.11 -22.19
N PRO A 161 -9.92 16.58 -23.42
CA PRO A 161 -11.21 16.38 -24.10
C PRO A 161 -11.58 14.90 -24.35
N SER A 162 -10.60 13.98 -24.29
CA SER A 162 -10.84 12.55 -24.41
C SER A 162 -9.72 11.72 -23.77
N ALA A 163 -9.96 10.43 -23.55
CA ALA A 163 -8.98 9.48 -23.07
C ALA A 163 -7.70 9.46 -23.94
N LYS A 164 -7.82 9.70 -25.25
CA LYS A 164 -6.68 9.77 -26.18
C LYS A 164 -5.74 10.93 -25.83
N TYR A 165 -6.27 12.10 -25.48
CA TYR A 165 -5.45 13.25 -25.04
C TYR A 165 -4.80 12.98 -23.71
N PHE A 166 -5.52 12.40 -22.76
CA PHE A 166 -4.99 12.03 -21.45
C PHE A 166 -3.85 11.01 -21.55
N THR A 167 -4.05 9.92 -22.31
CA THR A 167 -3.00 8.89 -22.51
C THR A 167 -1.80 9.43 -23.30
N SER A 168 -2.01 10.36 -24.24
CA SER A 168 -0.94 11.04 -24.97
C SER A 168 -0.12 11.94 -24.05
N TRP A 169 -0.78 12.70 -23.18
CA TRP A 169 -0.13 13.55 -22.17
C TRP A 169 0.73 12.71 -21.20
N LEU A 170 0.25 11.56 -20.78
CA LEU A 170 0.99 10.60 -19.96
C LEU A 170 2.11 9.87 -20.71
N CYS A 171 2.26 10.09 -22.01
CA CYS A 171 3.18 9.32 -22.88
C CYS A 171 2.90 7.80 -22.87
N LEU A 172 1.65 7.40 -22.66
CA LEU A 172 1.21 6.00 -22.72
C LEU A 172 0.72 5.60 -24.12
N ALA A 173 0.29 6.58 -24.93
CA ALA A 173 -0.09 6.34 -26.30
C ALA A 173 1.13 6.00 -27.17
N PRO A 174 1.05 4.97 -28.05
CA PRO A 174 2.16 4.63 -28.94
C PRO A 174 2.37 5.72 -29.99
N GLY A 175 3.63 6.11 -30.19
CA GLY A 175 4.04 7.02 -31.29
C GLY A 175 4.20 6.23 -32.58
N ASN A 176 3.09 5.87 -33.23
CA ASN A 176 3.13 5.09 -34.47
C ASN A 176 3.80 5.84 -35.60
N LYS A 177 4.85 5.26 -36.16
CA LYS A 177 5.44 5.69 -37.44
C LYS A 177 4.91 4.77 -38.52
N ILE A 178 4.19 5.33 -39.48
CA ILE A 178 3.57 4.57 -40.57
C ILE A 178 4.16 5.04 -41.92
N SER A 179 4.52 4.12 -42.78
CA SER A 179 4.93 4.38 -44.15
C SER A 179 4.37 3.30 -45.07
N GLY A 180 3.78 3.70 -46.19
CA GLY A 180 3.15 2.78 -47.15
C GLY A 180 2.09 1.86 -46.50
N GLY A 181 1.33 2.34 -45.53
CA GLY A 181 0.32 1.55 -44.80
C GLY A 181 0.89 0.57 -43.76
N LYS A 182 2.21 0.47 -43.61
CA LYS A 182 2.87 -0.43 -42.64
C LYS A 182 3.32 0.36 -41.39
N VAL A 183 3.06 -0.19 -40.21
CA VAL A 183 3.56 0.39 -38.92
C VAL A 183 5.04 0.06 -38.81
N LEU A 184 5.92 1.06 -38.94
CA LEU A 184 7.38 0.92 -38.80
C LEU A 184 7.81 0.89 -37.33
N SER A 185 7.09 1.56 -36.44
CA SER A 185 7.36 1.62 -35.02
C SER A 185 6.10 2.01 -34.25
N SER A 186 5.88 1.39 -33.07
CA SER A 186 4.79 1.70 -32.16
C SER A 186 5.30 1.97 -30.73
N ARG A 187 6.52 2.52 -30.60
CA ARG A 187 7.13 2.78 -29.28
C ARG A 187 6.43 3.92 -28.58
N THR A 188 6.14 3.74 -27.29
CA THR A 188 5.73 4.82 -26.39
C THR A 188 6.90 5.74 -26.07
N ARG A 189 6.62 7.01 -25.82
CA ARG A 189 7.64 7.96 -25.38
C ARG A 189 8.12 7.59 -23.96
N ARG A 190 9.37 7.90 -23.64
CA ARG A 190 9.84 7.83 -22.26
C ARG A 190 9.14 8.93 -21.45
N SER A 191 8.68 8.60 -20.27
CA SER A 191 8.00 9.53 -19.37
C SER A 191 8.51 9.33 -17.95
N SER A 192 8.78 10.43 -17.25
CA SER A 192 9.04 10.48 -15.81
C SER A 192 7.76 10.70 -14.99
N SER A 193 6.58 10.75 -15.64
CA SER A 193 5.30 10.97 -14.97
C SER A 193 5.00 9.83 -13.98
N ARG A 194 4.74 10.19 -12.71
CA ARG A 194 4.31 9.25 -11.68
C ARG A 194 2.97 8.62 -12.02
N ALA A 195 2.02 9.41 -12.55
CA ALA A 195 0.72 8.91 -12.99
C ALA A 195 0.86 7.83 -14.06
N ALA A 196 1.76 8.01 -15.05
CA ALA A 196 2.05 6.99 -16.04
C ALA A 196 2.63 5.71 -15.43
N ALA A 197 3.50 5.82 -14.42
CA ALA A 197 4.05 4.67 -13.71
C ALA A 197 2.96 3.91 -12.93
N LEU A 198 2.05 4.62 -12.25
CA LEU A 198 0.93 4.03 -11.53
C LEU A 198 -0.02 3.25 -12.47
N LEU A 199 -0.35 3.83 -13.63
CA LEU A 199 -1.21 3.16 -14.62
C LEU A 199 -0.54 1.94 -15.25
N ARG A 200 0.78 1.98 -15.50
CA ARG A 200 1.52 0.79 -15.94
C ARG A 200 1.51 -0.31 -14.89
N LEU A 201 1.65 0.04 -13.61
CA LEU A 201 1.57 -0.92 -12.52
C LEU A 201 0.19 -1.59 -12.46
N ALA A 202 -0.90 -0.83 -12.62
CA ALA A 202 -2.25 -1.37 -12.69
C ALA A 202 -2.39 -2.36 -13.85
N ALA A 203 -1.94 -1.99 -15.05
CA ALA A 203 -2.02 -2.83 -16.24
C ALA A 203 -1.25 -4.15 -16.10
N VAL A 204 -0.06 -4.14 -15.48
CA VAL A 204 0.71 -5.37 -15.23
C VAL A 204 -0.03 -6.34 -14.29
N THR A 205 -0.71 -5.82 -13.27
CA THR A 205 -1.49 -6.66 -12.34
C THR A 205 -2.70 -7.31 -13.03
N GLU A 206 -3.29 -6.65 -14.02
CA GLU A 206 -4.38 -7.20 -14.83
C GLU A 206 -3.91 -8.39 -15.67
N VAL A 207 -2.82 -8.22 -16.42
CA VAL A 207 -2.24 -9.29 -17.27
C VAL A 207 -1.88 -10.52 -16.44
N VAL A 208 -1.30 -10.34 -15.25
CA VAL A 208 -0.96 -11.47 -14.36
C VAL A 208 -2.21 -12.17 -13.83
N ALA A 209 -3.31 -11.46 -13.61
CA ALA A 209 -4.58 -12.04 -13.17
C ALA A 209 -5.22 -12.89 -14.29
N GLU A 210 -5.21 -12.41 -15.52
CA GLU A 210 -5.73 -13.16 -16.68
C GLU A 210 -4.97 -14.46 -16.93
N ILE A 211 -3.64 -14.44 -16.82
CA ILE A 211 -2.82 -15.64 -16.97
C ILE A 211 -3.16 -16.69 -15.90
N ARG A 212 -3.43 -16.26 -14.65
CA ARG A 212 -3.79 -17.18 -13.56
C ARG A 212 -5.18 -17.80 -13.71
N THR A 213 -6.09 -17.16 -14.42
CA THR A 213 -7.45 -17.67 -14.65
C THR A 213 -7.54 -18.57 -15.90
N SER A 214 -6.50 -18.58 -16.74
CA SER A 214 -6.42 -19.37 -17.98
C SER A 214 -5.66 -20.69 -17.81
N VAL A 215 -5.18 -20.99 -16.61
CA VAL A 215 -4.51 -22.25 -16.18
C VAL A 215 -5.37 -22.97 -15.16
#